data_f87e89ff8506e7854aeed832b9aebdca
#
_entry.id   f87e89ff8506e7854aeed832b9aebdca
#
_cell.length_a   1.000
_cell.length_b   1.000
_cell.length_c   1.000
_cell.angle_alpha   90.00
_cell.angle_beta   90.00
_cell.angle_gamma   90.00
#
_symmetry.space_group_name_H-M   'P 1'
#
loop_
_entity.id
_entity.type
_entity.pdbx_description
1 polymer ?
#
loop_
_entity_poly.entity_id
_entity_poly.type
_entity_poly.pdbx_seq_one_letter_code
_entity_poly.pdbx_strand_id
1 'polypeptide(L)'
;MSEFEKVTTGLGEECGVFGAYDMDGGDVAPSVYYGLFALQHRGQESCGIAVTDTYGERKVHSKKGLGLVNEVFDEESLQELKGNLGVGHVRYSTAGGSRAENAMPLVINYVKGILAIAHNGNLTNAIELRHELEYTGAIFQTTIDSEVIAYHIARERLNVKKAEDAVKNAMKKIKGAYALVVTSPRKLIGARDPFGLKPLCIGKRDNTYFLASESCAIAAVGGEFVRDVEPGEIVSFTKHGMKSDKSMAIDPKKQARCIFEYIYFARMDSVIDNVNVYHARIVAGKALAESYPVDADLVVGVPDSGLVAAKGYSEQSGIPYGMAFHKNSYVGRTFIKPKQSQRESSVKIKLNVIEEVVKGNRIVMVDDSIVRGTTCANIIKMLKKAGAKEVHVRISSPPFLHPCYFGTDVPSNEQLIAHSHTTEQICEMIGADSLGYMEVEKLKDMVGDLAFCDACFTGNYPMEVPGRDISLAFE
;
A
#
# COMPACT_ATOMS: atom_id res chain seq x y z
N MET A 1 2.10 -10.45 -32.40
CA MET A 1 1.82 -10.39 -30.96
C MET A 1 2.67 -9.25 -30.43
N SER A 2 2.05 -8.10 -30.22
CA SER A 2 2.76 -6.89 -29.79
C SER A 2 2.87 -6.90 -28.27
N GLU A 3 4.09 -6.95 -27.77
CA GLU A 3 4.43 -6.72 -26.37
C GLU A 3 3.96 -5.32 -25.96
N PHE A 4 2.94 -5.27 -25.12
CA PHE A 4 2.58 -4.06 -24.43
C PHE A 4 3.56 -3.88 -23.27
N GLU A 5 4.67 -3.17 -23.51
CA GLU A 5 5.54 -2.70 -22.43
C GLU A 5 4.73 -1.82 -21.47
N LYS A 6 4.43 -2.35 -20.29
CA LYS A 6 4.00 -1.56 -19.14
C LYS A 6 5.17 -0.70 -18.67
N VAL A 7 5.30 0.50 -19.18
CA VAL A 7 6.19 1.51 -18.61
C VAL A 7 5.44 2.21 -17.49
N THR A 8 5.42 1.60 -16.32
CA THR A 8 5.07 2.31 -15.08
C THR A 8 6.26 3.16 -14.67
N THR A 9 6.10 4.47 -14.65
CA THR A 9 7.10 5.42 -14.16
C THR A 9 6.96 5.54 -12.65
N GLY A 10 7.78 4.84 -11.87
CA GLY A 10 7.80 4.91 -10.41
C GLY A 10 7.41 3.58 -9.73
N LEU A 11 7.51 3.56 -8.39
CA LEU A 11 6.98 2.49 -7.56
C LEU A 11 5.46 2.43 -7.69
N GLY A 12 4.93 1.22 -7.79
CA GLY A 12 3.51 0.96 -7.69
C GLY A 12 3.01 1.12 -6.26
N GLU A 13 1.75 1.51 -6.13
CA GLU A 13 1.06 1.67 -4.85
C GLU A 13 0.55 0.31 -4.35
N GLU A 14 0.28 0.22 -3.06
CA GLU A 14 -0.29 -0.96 -2.43
C GLU A 14 -1.80 -0.82 -2.27
N CYS A 15 -2.51 -1.96 -2.16
CA CYS A 15 -3.95 -1.98 -1.91
C CYS A 15 -4.32 -1.37 -0.56
N GLY A 16 -5.58 -0.89 -0.42
CA GLY A 16 -6.17 -0.46 0.83
C GLY A 16 -7.45 -1.23 1.14
N VAL A 17 -7.59 -1.65 2.41
CA VAL A 17 -8.79 -2.34 2.91
C VAL A 17 -9.47 -1.51 3.97
N PHE A 18 -10.82 -1.55 3.96
CA PHE A 18 -11.65 -0.92 4.99
C PHE A 18 -12.84 -1.81 5.32
N GLY A 19 -13.14 -1.98 6.60
CA GLY A 19 -14.30 -2.71 7.10
C GLY A 19 -15.07 -1.89 8.13
N ALA A 20 -16.39 -2.01 8.15
CA ALA A 20 -17.24 -1.36 9.14
C ALA A 20 -18.35 -2.29 9.64
N TYR A 21 -18.61 -2.25 10.92
CA TYR A 21 -19.72 -2.96 11.53
C TYR A 21 -20.41 -2.07 12.57
N ASP A 22 -21.61 -1.65 12.25
CA ASP A 22 -22.50 -0.92 13.15
C ASP A 22 -23.39 -1.91 13.93
N MET A 23 -23.24 -1.95 15.25
CA MET A 23 -23.98 -2.88 16.11
C MET A 23 -25.42 -2.44 16.39
N ASP A 24 -25.77 -1.19 16.10
CA ASP A 24 -27.12 -0.64 16.27
C ASP A 24 -27.95 -0.78 14.99
N GLY A 25 -27.37 -1.26 13.90
CA GLY A 25 -28.07 -1.53 12.64
C GLY A 25 -28.05 -0.39 11.63
N GLY A 26 -27.25 0.64 11.87
CA GLY A 26 -27.08 1.77 10.93
C GLY A 26 -26.33 1.38 9.65
N ASP A 27 -26.66 2.01 8.53
CA ASP A 27 -26.00 1.79 7.24
C ASP A 27 -24.52 2.20 7.28
N VAL A 28 -23.63 1.29 6.88
CA VAL A 28 -22.17 1.53 6.90
C VAL A 28 -21.57 1.88 5.54
N ALA A 29 -22.31 1.81 4.45
CA ALA A 29 -21.80 2.12 3.11
C ALA A 29 -21.14 3.51 3.01
N PRO A 30 -21.71 4.59 3.59
CA PRO A 30 -21.05 5.89 3.61
C PRO A 30 -19.71 5.89 4.34
N SER A 31 -19.62 5.18 5.49
CA SER A 31 -18.35 5.06 6.23
C SER A 31 -17.32 4.29 5.44
N VAL A 32 -17.71 3.20 4.76
CA VAL A 32 -16.80 2.43 3.89
C VAL A 32 -16.33 3.30 2.72
N TYR A 33 -17.22 4.05 2.08
CA TYR A 33 -16.89 4.97 0.98
C TYR A 33 -15.84 6.01 1.41
N TYR A 34 -16.07 6.74 2.50
CA TYR A 34 -15.12 7.76 2.96
C TYR A 34 -13.82 7.14 3.47
N GLY A 35 -13.87 5.96 4.09
CA GLY A 35 -12.68 5.21 4.48
C GLY A 35 -11.81 4.82 3.26
N LEU A 36 -12.44 4.33 2.20
CA LEU A 36 -11.74 4.03 0.93
C LEU A 36 -11.21 5.28 0.25
N PHE A 37 -11.98 6.37 0.27
CA PHE A 37 -11.55 7.65 -0.29
C PHE A 37 -10.30 8.18 0.43
N ALA A 38 -10.22 8.02 1.75
CA ALA A 38 -9.03 8.34 2.54
C ALA A 38 -7.83 7.44 2.22
N LEU A 39 -8.09 6.20 1.77
CA LEU A 39 -7.07 5.22 1.34
C LEU A 39 -6.77 5.25 -0.16
N GLN A 40 -7.31 6.21 -0.93
CA GLN A 40 -7.17 6.27 -2.39
C GLN A 40 -5.71 6.36 -2.86
N HIS A 41 -4.82 6.89 -2.02
CA HIS A 41 -3.38 6.94 -2.29
C HIS A 41 -2.76 5.54 -2.40
N ARG A 42 -3.35 4.51 -1.79
CA ARG A 42 -2.89 3.12 -1.83
C ARG A 42 -3.33 2.38 -3.09
N GLY A 43 -4.44 2.76 -3.70
CA GLY A 43 -4.94 2.08 -4.90
C GLY A 43 -5.83 2.98 -5.75
N GLN A 44 -5.53 3.10 -7.05
CA GLN A 44 -6.23 4.00 -7.97
C GLN A 44 -6.77 3.29 -9.22
N GLU A 45 -6.62 1.96 -9.31
CA GLU A 45 -6.99 1.19 -10.50
C GLU A 45 -8.43 0.70 -10.46
N SER A 46 -8.84 0.19 -9.32
CA SER A 46 -10.20 -0.27 -9.11
C SER A 46 -10.60 -0.15 -7.65
N CYS A 47 -11.88 -0.11 -7.39
CA CYS A 47 -12.42 -0.11 -6.05
C CYS A 47 -13.75 -0.84 -5.98
N GLY A 48 -14.19 -1.16 -4.76
CA GLY A 48 -15.47 -1.80 -4.56
C GLY A 48 -15.90 -1.79 -3.09
N ILE A 49 -17.20 -1.92 -2.90
CA ILE A 49 -17.87 -2.00 -1.61
C ILE A 49 -18.85 -3.16 -1.63
N ALA A 50 -18.90 -3.94 -0.56
CA ALA A 50 -19.92 -4.95 -0.31
C ALA A 50 -20.48 -4.75 1.10
N VAL A 51 -21.81 -4.74 1.23
CA VAL A 51 -22.52 -4.55 2.49
C VAL A 51 -23.57 -5.64 2.72
N THR A 52 -23.84 -5.95 3.98
CA THR A 52 -24.82 -6.95 4.41
C THR A 52 -25.63 -6.38 5.56
N ASP A 53 -26.94 -6.59 5.54
CA ASP A 53 -27.79 -6.39 6.71
C ASP A 53 -27.75 -7.64 7.61
N THR A 54 -27.21 -7.49 8.82
CA THR A 54 -27.08 -8.62 9.77
C THR A 54 -28.40 -8.97 10.48
N TYR A 55 -29.38 -8.07 10.44
CA TYR A 55 -30.71 -8.21 11.09
C TYR A 55 -31.80 -8.68 10.13
N GLY A 56 -31.70 -8.33 8.82
CA GLY A 56 -32.66 -8.66 7.79
C GLY A 56 -32.34 -9.96 7.01
N GLU A 57 -32.56 -9.90 5.70
CA GLU A 57 -32.42 -11.06 4.79
C GLU A 57 -30.99 -11.57 4.62
N ARG A 58 -29.99 -10.87 5.13
CA ARG A 58 -28.55 -11.19 4.98
C ARG A 58 -28.10 -11.29 3.53
N LYS A 59 -28.78 -10.58 2.66
CA LYS A 59 -28.37 -10.39 1.27
C LYS A 59 -27.15 -9.48 1.24
N VAL A 60 -26.19 -9.79 0.38
CA VAL A 60 -25.05 -8.90 0.13
C VAL A 60 -25.38 -8.01 -1.06
N HIS A 61 -25.27 -6.69 -0.84
CA HIS A 61 -25.30 -5.69 -1.89
C HIS A 61 -23.87 -5.29 -2.17
N SER A 62 -23.46 -5.32 -3.43
CA SER A 62 -22.09 -4.96 -3.79
C SER A 62 -22.02 -4.22 -5.11
N LYS A 63 -21.12 -3.23 -5.18
CA LYS A 63 -20.72 -2.53 -6.40
C LYS A 63 -19.22 -2.44 -6.43
N LYS A 64 -18.62 -2.72 -7.61
CA LYS A 64 -17.18 -2.59 -7.84
C LYS A 64 -16.94 -2.18 -9.28
N GLY A 65 -15.81 -1.51 -9.55
CA GLY A 65 -15.47 -1.06 -10.88
C GLY A 65 -14.01 -0.64 -11.01
N LEU A 66 -13.60 -0.39 -12.24
CA LEU A 66 -12.31 0.23 -12.56
C LEU A 66 -12.45 1.75 -12.38
N GLY A 67 -11.42 2.37 -11.79
CA GLY A 67 -11.36 3.81 -11.54
C GLY A 67 -11.27 4.15 -10.05
N LEU A 68 -11.28 5.45 -9.77
CA LEU A 68 -11.24 6.01 -8.43
C LEU A 68 -12.58 5.82 -7.71
N VAL A 69 -12.56 5.93 -6.38
CA VAL A 69 -13.76 5.74 -5.54
C VAL A 69 -14.89 6.68 -5.96
N ASN A 70 -14.60 7.96 -6.25
CA ASN A 70 -15.58 8.94 -6.70
C ASN A 70 -15.99 8.80 -8.19
N GLU A 71 -15.31 7.95 -8.97
CA GLU A 71 -15.68 7.62 -10.34
C GLU A 71 -16.59 6.40 -10.41
N VAL A 72 -16.41 5.46 -9.47
CA VAL A 72 -17.18 4.20 -9.41
C VAL A 72 -18.47 4.37 -8.62
N PHE A 73 -18.45 5.21 -7.57
CA PHE A 73 -19.59 5.41 -6.68
C PHE A 73 -20.16 6.83 -6.81
N ASP A 74 -21.45 6.89 -7.05
CA ASP A 74 -22.29 8.07 -7.00
C ASP A 74 -23.29 7.97 -5.85
N GLU A 75 -24.09 9.00 -5.63
CA GLU A 75 -25.07 9.04 -4.54
C GLU A 75 -26.13 7.93 -4.68
N GLU A 76 -26.61 7.65 -5.89
CA GLU A 76 -27.60 6.62 -6.18
C GLU A 76 -27.09 5.24 -5.81
N SER A 77 -25.89 4.89 -6.26
CA SER A 77 -25.28 3.60 -5.95
C SER A 77 -24.97 3.40 -4.47
N LEU A 78 -24.64 4.48 -3.74
CA LEU A 78 -24.45 4.38 -2.28
C LEU A 78 -25.77 4.17 -1.56
N GLN A 79 -26.90 4.74 -2.06
CA GLN A 79 -28.22 4.51 -1.50
C GLN A 79 -28.73 3.07 -1.69
N GLU A 80 -28.24 2.37 -2.73
CA GLU A 80 -28.55 0.95 -2.97
C GLU A 80 -27.77 0.00 -2.05
N LEU A 81 -26.62 0.46 -1.52
CA LEU A 81 -25.75 -0.33 -0.65
C LEU A 81 -26.22 -0.24 0.81
N LYS A 82 -27.29 -0.98 1.14
CA LYS A 82 -27.92 -1.01 2.47
C LYS A 82 -27.38 -2.16 3.31
N GLY A 83 -26.97 -1.84 4.53
CA GLY A 83 -26.53 -2.83 5.52
C GLY A 83 -25.62 -2.23 6.58
N ASN A 84 -25.58 -2.90 7.73
CA ASN A 84 -24.82 -2.47 8.91
C ASN A 84 -23.45 -3.17 9.06
N LEU A 85 -23.09 -4.01 8.10
CA LEU A 85 -21.80 -4.72 8.03
C LEU A 85 -21.25 -4.58 6.62
N GLY A 86 -20.07 -3.97 6.47
CA GLY A 86 -19.51 -3.68 5.15
C GLY A 86 -18.01 -3.91 5.07
N VAL A 87 -17.53 -4.16 3.85
CA VAL A 87 -16.11 -4.24 3.50
C VAL A 87 -15.89 -3.53 2.18
N GLY A 88 -14.78 -2.82 2.09
CA GLY A 88 -14.37 -2.11 0.89
C GLY A 88 -12.89 -2.33 0.59
N HIS A 89 -12.53 -2.07 -0.66
CA HIS A 89 -11.19 -2.23 -1.18
C HIS A 89 -10.87 -1.15 -2.22
N VAL A 90 -9.65 -0.64 -2.19
CA VAL A 90 -9.01 0.09 -3.28
C VAL A 90 -7.81 -0.69 -3.75
N ARG A 91 -7.70 -0.90 -5.07
CA ARG A 91 -6.71 -1.80 -5.66
C ARG A 91 -5.67 -1.05 -6.48
N TYR A 92 -4.44 -1.49 -6.31
CA TYR A 92 -3.38 -1.33 -7.27
C TYR A 92 -2.96 -2.72 -7.79
N SER A 93 -2.71 -2.85 -9.11
CA SER A 93 -2.43 -4.15 -9.74
C SER A 93 -0.99 -4.57 -9.45
N THR A 94 -0.80 -5.50 -8.53
CA THR A 94 0.47 -6.19 -8.29
C THR A 94 0.50 -7.57 -8.97
N ALA A 95 -0.66 -8.24 -9.04
CA ALA A 95 -0.83 -9.53 -9.71
C ALA A 95 -2.18 -9.57 -10.44
N GLY A 96 -2.26 -10.27 -11.56
CA GLY A 96 -3.51 -10.54 -12.28
C GLY A 96 -4.03 -9.44 -13.20
N GLY A 97 -3.25 -8.39 -13.50
CA GLY A 97 -3.60 -7.34 -14.49
C GLY A 97 -4.82 -6.48 -14.12
N SER A 98 -5.03 -5.41 -14.93
CA SER A 98 -6.11 -4.41 -14.76
C SER A 98 -7.41 -4.90 -15.40
N ARG A 99 -8.08 -5.88 -14.79
CA ARG A 99 -9.34 -6.44 -15.26
C ARG A 99 -10.45 -6.20 -14.25
N ALA A 100 -11.66 -5.93 -14.73
CA ALA A 100 -12.82 -5.66 -13.87
C ALA A 100 -13.18 -6.83 -12.93
N GLU A 101 -12.98 -8.09 -13.39
CA GLU A 101 -13.17 -9.27 -12.57
C GLU A 101 -12.26 -9.33 -11.35
N ASN A 102 -11.06 -8.74 -11.44
CA ASN A 102 -10.06 -8.69 -10.38
C ASN A 102 -10.32 -7.58 -9.35
N ALA A 103 -11.31 -6.71 -9.57
CA ALA A 103 -11.71 -5.73 -8.58
C ALA A 103 -12.29 -6.43 -7.34
N MET A 104 -11.90 -5.95 -6.17
CA MET A 104 -12.37 -6.45 -4.87
C MET A 104 -13.34 -5.47 -4.21
N PRO A 105 -14.18 -5.91 -3.25
CA PRO A 105 -14.18 -7.21 -2.57
C PRO A 105 -14.63 -8.37 -3.45
N LEU A 106 -14.07 -9.57 -3.18
CA LEU A 106 -14.63 -10.81 -3.71
C LEU A 106 -15.85 -11.20 -2.87
N VAL A 107 -16.99 -11.39 -3.54
CA VAL A 107 -18.24 -11.85 -2.91
C VAL A 107 -18.52 -13.28 -3.36
N ILE A 108 -18.53 -14.20 -2.42
CA ILE A 108 -18.64 -15.65 -2.70
C ILE A 108 -19.84 -16.21 -1.96
N ASN A 109 -20.73 -16.85 -2.74
CA ASN A 109 -21.84 -17.63 -2.22
C ASN A 109 -21.43 -19.10 -2.07
N TYR A 110 -21.65 -19.66 -0.89
CA TYR A 110 -21.38 -21.05 -0.61
C TYR A 110 -22.36 -21.62 0.41
N VAL A 111 -22.28 -22.92 0.70
CA VAL A 111 -23.27 -23.63 1.53
C VAL A 111 -23.48 -23.06 2.95
N LYS A 112 -22.54 -22.32 3.51
CA LYS A 112 -22.67 -21.67 4.84
C LYS A 112 -23.11 -20.20 4.77
N GLY A 113 -23.46 -19.70 3.60
CA GLY A 113 -23.89 -18.32 3.36
C GLY A 113 -22.98 -17.56 2.43
N ILE A 114 -22.82 -16.27 2.67
CA ILE A 114 -22.01 -15.38 1.82
C ILE A 114 -20.79 -14.93 2.60
N LEU A 115 -19.64 -14.90 1.91
CA LEU A 115 -18.42 -14.24 2.34
C LEU A 115 -18.12 -13.07 1.41
N ALA A 116 -17.70 -11.92 1.95
CA ALA A 116 -17.03 -10.92 1.16
C ALA A 116 -15.64 -10.69 1.75
N ILE A 117 -14.64 -10.58 0.87
CA ILE A 117 -13.22 -10.54 1.26
C ILE A 117 -12.51 -9.38 0.57
N ALA A 118 -11.77 -8.59 1.35
CA ALA A 118 -10.79 -7.62 0.89
C ALA A 118 -9.40 -8.02 1.40
N HIS A 119 -8.39 -7.92 0.55
CA HIS A 119 -7.03 -8.35 0.82
C HIS A 119 -6.05 -7.28 0.37
N ASN A 120 -5.16 -6.88 1.28
CA ASN A 120 -3.95 -6.11 0.98
C ASN A 120 -2.74 -7.00 1.21
N GLY A 121 -1.96 -7.26 0.17
CA GLY A 121 -0.77 -8.07 0.23
C GLY A 121 -0.58 -8.96 -0.99
N ASN A 122 0.28 -9.97 -0.85
CA ASN A 122 0.55 -10.96 -1.89
C ASN A 122 1.01 -12.28 -1.27
N LEU A 123 0.46 -13.40 -1.77
CA LEU A 123 0.85 -14.73 -1.33
C LEU A 123 2.04 -15.24 -2.12
N THR A 124 3.04 -15.75 -1.44
CA THR A 124 4.23 -16.35 -2.06
C THR A 124 3.99 -17.78 -2.57
N ASN A 125 2.93 -18.45 -2.08
CA ASN A 125 2.55 -19.82 -2.48
C ASN A 125 1.19 -19.89 -3.18
N ALA A 126 0.71 -18.78 -3.75
CA ALA A 126 -0.61 -18.71 -4.37
C ALA A 126 -0.79 -19.70 -5.52
N ILE A 127 0.23 -19.87 -6.37
CA ILE A 127 0.20 -20.76 -7.54
C ILE A 127 0.06 -22.23 -7.11
N GLU A 128 0.88 -22.65 -6.15
CA GLU A 128 0.85 -24.00 -5.59
C GLU A 128 -0.53 -24.32 -5.03
N LEU A 129 -1.05 -23.44 -4.17
CA LEU A 129 -2.37 -23.60 -3.57
C LEU A 129 -3.51 -23.56 -4.60
N ARG A 130 -3.38 -22.73 -5.65
CA ARG A 130 -4.34 -22.68 -6.74
C ARG A 130 -4.41 -24.00 -7.47
N HIS A 131 -3.28 -24.58 -7.86
CA HIS A 131 -3.21 -25.89 -8.52
C HIS A 131 -3.83 -26.99 -7.64
N GLU A 132 -3.50 -27.03 -6.34
CA GLU A 132 -4.13 -27.99 -5.42
C GLU A 132 -5.66 -27.87 -5.40
N LEU A 133 -6.17 -26.65 -5.44
CA LEU A 133 -7.61 -26.39 -5.48
C LEU A 133 -8.22 -26.82 -6.81
N GLU A 134 -7.60 -26.51 -7.94
CA GLU A 134 -8.05 -26.88 -9.30
C GLU A 134 -8.08 -28.39 -9.48
N TYR A 135 -7.08 -29.13 -9.02
CA TYR A 135 -7.06 -30.60 -9.02
C TYR A 135 -8.21 -31.24 -8.22
N THR A 136 -8.80 -30.49 -7.29
CA THR A 136 -9.96 -30.92 -6.49
C THR A 136 -11.28 -30.34 -7.02
N GLY A 137 -11.28 -29.74 -8.22
CA GLY A 137 -12.47 -29.26 -8.90
C GLY A 137 -12.85 -27.81 -8.60
N ALA A 138 -11.97 -26.99 -8.03
CA ALA A 138 -12.22 -25.55 -7.89
C ALA A 138 -12.18 -24.87 -9.27
N ILE A 139 -13.14 -23.99 -9.52
CA ILE A 139 -13.24 -23.20 -10.76
C ILE A 139 -13.01 -21.75 -10.39
N PHE A 140 -11.86 -21.19 -10.78
CA PHE A 140 -11.50 -19.82 -10.52
C PHE A 140 -12.11 -18.87 -11.56
N GLN A 141 -12.55 -17.71 -11.11
CA GLN A 141 -13.13 -16.66 -11.94
C GLN A 141 -12.20 -15.45 -12.10
N THR A 142 -11.19 -15.38 -11.26
CA THR A 142 -10.22 -14.27 -11.25
C THR A 142 -8.80 -14.82 -11.36
N THR A 143 -7.86 -13.92 -11.58
CA THR A 143 -6.43 -14.26 -11.60
C THR A 143 -5.71 -13.82 -10.31
N ILE A 144 -6.43 -13.31 -9.29
CA ILE A 144 -5.83 -12.82 -8.05
C ILE A 144 -5.67 -13.93 -7.00
N ASP A 145 -4.65 -13.82 -6.20
CA ASP A 145 -4.37 -14.71 -5.07
C ASP A 145 -5.45 -14.67 -3.97
N SER A 146 -6.16 -13.56 -3.87
CA SER A 146 -7.26 -13.39 -2.92
C SER A 146 -8.38 -14.40 -3.11
N GLU A 147 -8.59 -14.91 -4.34
CA GLU A 147 -9.57 -15.96 -4.60
C GLU A 147 -9.10 -17.31 -4.03
N VAL A 148 -7.79 -17.58 -4.02
CA VAL A 148 -7.20 -18.74 -3.34
C VAL A 148 -7.47 -18.68 -1.83
N ILE A 149 -7.28 -17.52 -1.22
CA ILE A 149 -7.60 -17.29 0.21
C ILE A 149 -9.07 -17.59 0.48
N ALA A 150 -9.95 -17.06 -0.37
CA ALA A 150 -11.40 -17.22 -0.22
C ALA A 150 -11.83 -18.69 -0.32
N TYR A 151 -11.27 -19.45 -1.26
CA TYR A 151 -11.50 -20.91 -1.37
C TYR A 151 -11.05 -21.65 -0.12
N HIS A 152 -9.86 -21.36 0.42
CA HIS A 152 -9.38 -22.00 1.64
C HIS A 152 -10.28 -21.68 2.84
N ILE A 153 -10.69 -20.42 3.02
CA ILE A 153 -11.63 -20.05 4.09
C ILE A 153 -12.97 -20.80 3.92
N ALA A 154 -13.53 -20.85 2.71
CA ALA A 154 -14.79 -21.53 2.43
C ALA A 154 -14.71 -23.04 2.73
N ARG A 155 -13.61 -23.72 2.33
CA ARG A 155 -13.37 -25.14 2.61
C ARG A 155 -13.22 -25.42 4.10
N GLU A 156 -12.40 -24.65 4.78
CA GLU A 156 -12.17 -24.80 6.21
C GLU A 156 -13.48 -24.55 7.01
N ARG A 157 -14.32 -23.63 6.53
CA ARG A 157 -15.61 -23.33 7.16
C ARG A 157 -16.61 -24.50 7.14
N LEU A 158 -16.41 -25.50 6.29
CA LEU A 158 -17.21 -26.73 6.32
C LEU A 158 -16.87 -27.58 7.54
N ASN A 159 -15.64 -27.53 8.03
CA ASN A 159 -15.12 -28.35 9.12
C ASN A 159 -15.23 -27.69 10.50
N VAL A 160 -15.43 -26.37 10.55
CA VAL A 160 -15.49 -25.61 11.80
C VAL A 160 -16.82 -24.83 11.94
N LYS A 161 -17.20 -24.54 13.20
CA LYS A 161 -18.48 -23.86 13.51
C LYS A 161 -18.41 -22.35 13.37
N LYS A 162 -17.23 -21.74 13.51
CA LYS A 162 -17.06 -20.29 13.49
C LYS A 162 -16.26 -19.85 12.26
N ALA A 163 -16.58 -18.67 11.70
CA ALA A 163 -15.90 -18.14 10.54
C ALA A 163 -14.45 -17.74 10.87
N GLU A 164 -14.20 -17.17 12.05
CA GLU A 164 -12.85 -16.84 12.52
C GLU A 164 -11.93 -18.06 12.65
N ASP A 165 -12.47 -19.24 13.04
CA ASP A 165 -11.71 -20.48 13.07
C ASP A 165 -11.33 -20.96 11.65
N ALA A 166 -12.20 -20.72 10.67
CA ALA A 166 -11.91 -21.01 9.26
C ALA A 166 -10.82 -20.09 8.71
N VAL A 167 -10.85 -18.80 9.04
CA VAL A 167 -9.78 -17.85 8.70
C VAL A 167 -8.46 -18.32 9.31
N LYS A 168 -8.46 -18.68 10.61
CA LYS A 168 -7.27 -19.23 11.29
C LYS A 168 -6.70 -20.48 10.61
N ASN A 169 -7.55 -21.41 10.19
CA ASN A 169 -7.10 -22.60 9.51
C ASN A 169 -6.56 -22.31 8.10
N ALA A 170 -7.15 -21.34 7.38
CA ALA A 170 -6.60 -20.85 6.12
C ALA A 170 -5.21 -20.21 6.32
N MET A 171 -5.01 -19.40 7.37
CA MET A 171 -3.71 -18.78 7.72
C MET A 171 -2.59 -19.79 7.93
N LYS A 172 -2.90 -21.03 8.31
CA LYS A 172 -1.87 -22.11 8.45
C LYS A 172 -1.37 -22.62 7.09
N LYS A 173 -2.09 -22.35 6.00
CA LYS A 173 -1.78 -22.86 4.66
C LYS A 173 -1.18 -21.78 3.77
N ILE A 174 -1.70 -20.56 3.86
CA ILE A 174 -1.23 -19.44 3.05
C ILE A 174 0.10 -18.89 3.59
N LYS A 175 1.04 -18.62 2.68
CA LYS A 175 2.32 -17.97 2.98
C LYS A 175 2.38 -16.65 2.21
N GLY A 176 2.99 -15.64 2.81
CA GLY A 176 3.13 -14.31 2.20
C GLY A 176 2.67 -13.21 3.13
N ALA A 177 2.46 -12.03 2.55
CA ALA A 177 1.97 -10.85 3.24
C ALA A 177 0.47 -10.70 3.06
N TYR A 178 -0.26 -10.46 4.14
CA TYR A 178 -1.69 -10.16 4.05
C TYR A 178 -2.25 -9.38 5.23
N ALA A 179 -3.08 -8.41 4.91
CA ALA A 179 -4.08 -7.85 5.80
C ALA A 179 -5.46 -8.17 5.20
N LEU A 180 -6.24 -8.98 5.89
CA LEU A 180 -7.55 -9.45 5.44
C LEU A 180 -8.67 -8.75 6.20
N VAL A 181 -9.68 -8.29 5.47
CA VAL A 181 -10.96 -7.91 6.03
C VAL A 181 -12.03 -8.80 5.40
N VAL A 182 -12.69 -9.57 6.24
CA VAL A 182 -13.66 -10.59 5.81
C VAL A 182 -15.00 -10.33 6.48
N THR A 183 -16.07 -10.30 5.70
CA THR A 183 -17.43 -10.32 6.25
C THR A 183 -18.04 -11.70 6.07
N SER A 184 -18.74 -12.15 7.08
CA SER A 184 -19.66 -13.29 7.03
C SER A 184 -21.06 -12.78 7.36
N PRO A 185 -22.14 -13.56 7.25
CA PRO A 185 -23.51 -13.02 7.44
C PRO A 185 -23.79 -12.26 8.74
N ARG A 186 -22.88 -12.32 9.74
CA ARG A 186 -23.09 -11.67 11.05
C ARG A 186 -21.80 -11.18 11.70
N LYS A 187 -20.68 -11.17 10.99
CA LYS A 187 -19.39 -10.84 11.61
C LYS A 187 -18.52 -10.06 10.65
N LEU A 188 -17.83 -9.07 11.19
CA LEU A 188 -16.63 -8.51 10.62
C LEU A 188 -15.41 -9.21 11.22
N ILE A 189 -14.46 -9.64 10.39
CA ILE A 189 -13.24 -10.33 10.81
C ILE A 189 -12.06 -9.62 10.16
N GLY A 190 -11.07 -9.27 10.98
CA GLY A 190 -9.75 -8.82 10.52
C GLY A 190 -8.71 -9.88 10.83
N ALA A 191 -7.77 -10.10 9.91
CA ALA A 191 -6.63 -10.96 10.16
C ALA A 191 -5.36 -10.35 9.54
N ARG A 192 -4.27 -10.38 10.29
CA ARG A 192 -2.97 -9.87 9.88
C ARG A 192 -1.97 -11.01 9.79
N ASP A 193 -1.11 -11.01 8.78
CA ASP A 193 -0.08 -12.05 8.62
C ASP A 193 0.83 -12.15 9.85
N PRO A 194 1.41 -13.34 10.14
CA PRO A 194 2.21 -13.56 11.35
C PRO A 194 3.48 -12.70 11.44
N PHE A 195 4.00 -12.24 10.30
CA PHE A 195 5.17 -11.35 10.27
C PHE A 195 4.78 -9.88 10.45
N GLY A 196 3.50 -9.52 10.18
CA GLY A 196 2.99 -8.17 10.25
C GLY A 196 3.44 -7.29 9.08
N LEU A 197 3.71 -7.90 7.92
CA LEU A 197 4.20 -7.22 6.71
C LEU A 197 3.26 -6.10 6.27
N LYS A 198 1.94 -6.35 6.28
CA LYS A 198 0.93 -5.35 5.93
C LYS A 198 0.25 -4.77 7.17
N PRO A 199 -0.03 -3.45 7.18
CA PRO A 199 -0.71 -2.82 8.31
C PRO A 199 -2.20 -3.13 8.33
N LEU A 200 -2.76 -3.23 9.52
CA LEU A 200 -4.20 -3.29 9.79
C LEU A 200 -4.47 -2.73 11.16
N CYS A 201 -5.43 -1.82 11.29
CA CYS A 201 -5.77 -1.20 12.56
C CYS A 201 -7.28 -1.23 12.85
N ILE A 202 -7.62 -1.03 14.12
CA ILE A 202 -8.97 -1.02 14.66
C ILE A 202 -9.33 0.40 15.04
N GLY A 203 -10.51 0.85 14.63
CA GLY A 203 -11.12 2.07 15.07
C GLY A 203 -12.52 1.84 15.64
N LYS A 204 -13.04 2.86 16.32
CA LYS A 204 -14.39 2.84 16.90
C LYS A 204 -15.02 4.23 16.84
N ARG A 205 -16.31 4.28 16.57
CA ARG A 205 -17.17 5.46 16.75
C ARG A 205 -18.50 4.98 17.30
N ASP A 206 -18.85 5.40 18.49
CA ASP A 206 -20.03 4.92 19.21
C ASP A 206 -20.07 3.38 19.27
N ASN A 207 -21.10 2.75 18.69
CA ASN A 207 -21.23 1.30 18.56
C ASN A 207 -20.78 0.75 17.19
N THR A 208 -20.10 1.55 16.38
CA THR A 208 -19.52 1.14 15.10
C THR A 208 -18.03 0.83 15.25
N TYR A 209 -17.63 -0.39 14.89
CA TYR A 209 -16.22 -0.76 14.76
C TYR A 209 -15.73 -0.65 13.33
N PHE A 210 -14.48 -0.25 13.18
CA PHE A 210 -13.79 -0.14 11.90
C PHE A 210 -12.53 -1.00 11.88
N LEU A 211 -12.21 -1.53 10.70
CA LEU A 211 -10.91 -2.09 10.33
C LEU A 211 -10.38 -1.29 9.15
N ALA A 212 -9.12 -0.89 9.17
CA ALA A 212 -8.53 -0.13 8.10
C ALA A 212 -7.04 -0.46 7.92
N SER A 213 -6.54 -0.30 6.70
CA SER A 213 -5.09 -0.38 6.44
C SER A 213 -4.32 0.69 7.19
N GLU A 214 -4.91 1.89 7.38
CA GLU A 214 -4.25 3.02 8.03
C GLU A 214 -5.19 3.77 8.98
N SER A 215 -4.63 4.33 10.05
CA SER A 215 -5.37 5.12 11.06
C SER A 215 -5.99 6.40 10.48
N CYS A 216 -5.41 6.99 9.44
CA CYS A 216 -5.97 8.16 8.77
C CYS A 216 -7.38 7.90 8.18
N ALA A 217 -7.66 6.67 7.74
CA ALA A 217 -8.97 6.29 7.24
C ALA A 217 -10.02 6.21 8.36
N ILE A 218 -9.61 5.80 9.56
CA ILE A 218 -10.48 5.82 10.76
C ILE A 218 -10.80 7.27 11.14
N ALA A 219 -9.82 8.15 11.16
CA ALA A 219 -10.03 9.57 11.44
C ALA A 219 -10.96 10.23 10.40
N ALA A 220 -10.82 9.88 9.11
CA ALA A 220 -11.65 10.42 8.03
C ALA A 220 -13.14 10.10 8.18
N VAL A 221 -13.49 9.00 8.85
CA VAL A 221 -14.89 8.63 9.14
C VAL A 221 -15.36 9.09 10.53
N GLY A 222 -14.58 9.95 11.19
CA GLY A 222 -14.88 10.44 12.54
C GLY A 222 -14.74 9.38 13.63
N GLY A 223 -13.99 8.33 13.37
CA GLY A 223 -13.66 7.28 14.34
C GLY A 223 -12.41 7.60 15.15
N GLU A 224 -12.32 7.00 16.33
CA GLU A 224 -11.14 7.03 17.17
C GLU A 224 -10.29 5.79 16.89
N PHE A 225 -8.99 5.97 16.75
CA PHE A 225 -8.03 4.89 16.66
C PHE A 225 -7.96 4.14 17.99
N VAL A 226 -8.18 2.84 17.97
CA VAL A 226 -8.12 1.99 19.16
C VAL A 226 -6.73 1.38 19.33
N ARG A 227 -6.28 0.64 18.32
CA ARG A 227 -4.95 0.02 18.24
C ARG A 227 -4.74 -0.64 16.88
N ASP A 228 -3.51 -1.01 16.61
CA ASP A 228 -3.20 -1.91 15.51
C ASP A 228 -3.68 -3.34 15.80
N VAL A 229 -3.97 -4.11 14.74
CA VAL A 229 -4.08 -5.57 14.80
C VAL A 229 -2.66 -6.13 14.85
N GLU A 230 -2.35 -6.92 15.87
CA GLU A 230 -1.01 -7.46 16.05
C GLU A 230 -0.66 -8.49 14.96
N PRO A 231 0.64 -8.69 14.64
CA PRO A 231 1.07 -9.75 13.73
C PRO A 231 0.56 -11.13 14.19
N GLY A 232 -0.11 -11.84 13.27
CA GLY A 232 -0.72 -13.15 13.56
C GLY A 232 -2.03 -13.09 14.35
N GLU A 233 -2.57 -11.90 14.60
CA GLU A 233 -3.83 -11.73 15.29
C GLU A 233 -5.02 -11.86 14.33
N ILE A 234 -6.10 -12.48 14.81
CA ILE A 234 -7.42 -12.50 14.21
C ILE A 234 -8.38 -11.79 15.15
N VAL A 235 -8.99 -10.71 14.69
CA VAL A 235 -10.03 -9.98 15.42
C VAL A 235 -11.39 -10.26 14.80
N SER A 236 -12.40 -10.43 15.60
CA SER A 236 -13.78 -10.62 15.13
C SER A 236 -14.77 -9.76 15.91
N PHE A 237 -15.65 -9.09 15.19
CA PHE A 237 -16.67 -8.22 15.71
C PHE A 237 -18.04 -8.84 15.46
N THR A 238 -18.87 -8.85 16.49
CA THR A 238 -20.26 -9.34 16.50
C THR A 238 -21.10 -8.38 17.30
N LYS A 239 -22.41 -8.57 17.31
CA LYS A 239 -23.33 -7.83 18.22
C LYS A 239 -22.97 -7.96 19.72
N HIS A 240 -22.07 -8.84 20.08
CA HIS A 240 -21.58 -9.03 21.46
C HIS A 240 -20.20 -8.38 21.71
N GLY A 241 -19.74 -7.54 20.77
CA GLY A 241 -18.44 -6.87 20.84
C GLY A 241 -17.33 -7.60 20.11
N MET A 242 -16.10 -7.18 20.42
CA MET A 242 -14.85 -7.63 19.79
C MET A 242 -14.29 -8.86 20.51
N LYS A 243 -13.72 -9.80 19.75
CA LYS A 243 -12.88 -10.89 20.23
C LYS A 243 -11.55 -10.91 19.47
N SER A 244 -10.49 -11.27 20.17
CA SER A 244 -9.13 -11.39 19.65
C SER A 244 -8.62 -12.83 19.83
N ASP A 245 -7.95 -13.36 18.80
CA ASP A 245 -7.22 -14.63 18.84
C ASP A 245 -5.81 -14.39 18.31
N LYS A 246 -4.80 -14.53 19.19
CA LYS A 246 -3.38 -14.34 18.89
C LYS A 246 -2.62 -15.65 18.72
N SER A 247 -3.32 -16.76 18.53
CA SER A 247 -2.70 -18.09 18.48
C SER A 247 -1.83 -18.34 17.24
N MET A 248 -1.88 -17.44 16.24
CA MET A 248 -1.03 -17.45 15.05
C MET A 248 0.16 -16.50 15.17
N ALA A 249 0.32 -15.80 16.30
CA ALA A 249 1.46 -14.94 16.55
C ALA A 249 2.77 -15.74 16.60
N ILE A 250 3.82 -15.18 16.03
CA ILE A 250 5.19 -15.72 16.08
C ILE A 250 6.05 -14.90 17.04
N ASP A 251 7.26 -15.36 17.32
CA ASP A 251 8.24 -14.61 18.11
C ASP A 251 8.37 -13.18 17.57
N PRO A 252 8.23 -12.13 18.39
CA PRO A 252 8.37 -10.72 17.97
C PRO A 252 9.68 -10.43 17.23
N LYS A 253 10.78 -11.14 17.55
CA LYS A 253 12.06 -10.99 16.85
C LYS A 253 12.06 -11.52 15.42
N LYS A 254 11.09 -12.35 15.06
CA LYS A 254 10.90 -12.89 13.70
C LYS A 254 9.86 -12.12 12.91
N GLN A 255 9.18 -11.14 13.52
CA GLN A 255 8.27 -10.27 12.82
C GLN A 255 9.04 -9.37 11.83
N ALA A 256 8.35 -8.84 10.82
CA ALA A 256 9.01 -8.16 9.72
C ALA A 256 8.08 -7.16 9.02
N ARG A 257 7.71 -6.08 9.71
CA ARG A 257 6.86 -5.02 9.15
C ARG A 257 7.53 -4.38 7.95
N CYS A 258 6.79 -4.10 6.88
CA CYS A 258 7.37 -3.47 5.71
C CYS A 258 7.90 -2.06 6.07
N ILE A 259 9.22 -1.84 5.97
CA ILE A 259 9.81 -0.53 6.24
C ILE A 259 9.36 0.52 5.22
N PHE A 260 8.99 0.09 4.02
CA PHE A 260 8.58 0.97 2.95
C PHE A 260 7.20 1.61 3.19
N GLU A 261 6.39 1.05 4.09
CA GLU A 261 5.18 1.72 4.60
C GLU A 261 5.52 3.08 5.24
N TYR A 262 6.60 3.15 6.02
CA TYR A 262 7.03 4.39 6.66
C TYR A 262 7.76 5.34 5.71
N ILE A 263 8.46 4.81 4.71
CA ILE A 263 9.20 5.62 3.73
C ILE A 263 8.22 6.26 2.74
N TYR A 264 7.28 5.48 2.19
CA TYR A 264 6.49 5.90 1.04
C TYR A 264 4.98 5.69 1.16
N PHE A 265 4.50 4.43 1.40
CA PHE A 265 3.09 4.10 1.17
C PHE A 265 2.12 4.82 2.08
N ALA A 266 2.37 4.78 3.39
CA ALA A 266 1.44 5.34 4.35
C ALA A 266 1.38 6.88 4.26
N ARG A 267 0.20 7.41 4.51
CA ARG A 267 0.04 8.87 4.67
C ARG A 267 0.81 9.34 5.90
N MET A 268 1.38 10.53 5.81
CA MET A 268 2.19 11.11 6.88
C MET A 268 1.42 11.34 8.20
N ASP A 269 0.09 11.44 8.15
CA ASP A 269 -0.79 11.58 9.31
C ASP A 269 -1.23 10.23 9.92
N SER A 270 -0.72 9.11 9.39
CA SER A 270 -0.99 7.77 9.92
C SER A 270 -0.04 7.38 11.04
N VAL A 271 -0.56 6.51 11.93
CA VAL A 271 0.22 5.77 12.93
C VAL A 271 0.11 4.29 12.58
N ILE A 272 1.24 3.60 12.49
CA ILE A 272 1.34 2.15 12.21
C ILE A 272 2.24 1.53 13.27
N ASP A 273 1.76 0.49 13.95
CA ASP A 273 2.50 -0.21 15.02
C ASP A 273 3.11 0.75 16.05
N ASN A 274 2.34 1.78 16.47
CA ASN A 274 2.72 2.86 17.38
C ASN A 274 3.81 3.82 16.86
N VAL A 275 4.22 3.71 15.60
CA VAL A 275 5.16 4.66 14.97
C VAL A 275 4.37 5.66 14.13
N ASN A 276 4.58 6.95 14.39
CA ASN A 276 4.03 8.03 13.59
C ASN A 276 4.84 8.19 12.30
N VAL A 277 4.18 8.09 11.14
CA VAL A 277 4.82 8.13 9.81
C VAL A 277 5.51 9.46 9.56
N TYR A 278 4.91 10.58 9.97
CA TYR A 278 5.54 11.91 9.87
C TYR A 278 6.88 11.95 10.61
N HIS A 279 6.88 11.45 11.87
CA HIS A 279 8.10 11.43 12.67
C HIS A 279 9.19 10.54 12.06
N ALA A 280 8.82 9.34 11.58
CA ALA A 280 9.74 8.43 10.89
C ALA A 280 10.42 9.11 9.69
N ARG A 281 9.67 9.85 8.87
CA ARG A 281 10.23 10.59 7.72
C ARG A 281 11.10 11.78 8.12
N ILE A 282 10.80 12.48 9.24
CA ILE A 282 11.69 13.51 9.79
C ILE A 282 13.03 12.89 10.18
N VAL A 283 13.02 11.75 10.88
CA VAL A 283 14.24 11.02 11.27
C VAL A 283 15.04 10.61 10.04
N ALA A 284 14.38 10.08 9.00
CA ALA A 284 15.04 9.74 7.75
C ALA A 284 15.77 10.93 7.11
N GLY A 285 15.12 12.09 7.07
CA GLY A 285 15.72 13.30 6.54
C GLY A 285 16.94 13.78 7.35
N LYS A 286 16.87 13.71 8.67
CA LYS A 286 18.00 14.05 9.56
C LYS A 286 19.18 13.11 9.34
N ALA A 287 18.94 11.80 9.26
CA ALA A 287 19.98 10.82 8.98
C ALA A 287 20.67 11.05 7.63
N LEU A 288 19.91 11.41 6.59
CA LEU A 288 20.48 11.78 5.28
C LEU A 288 21.39 13.01 5.36
N ALA A 289 21.02 14.03 6.13
CA ALA A 289 21.84 15.24 6.30
C ALA A 289 23.15 14.93 7.04
N GLU A 290 23.13 14.01 8.00
CA GLU A 290 24.34 13.54 8.70
C GLU A 290 25.28 12.76 7.79
N SER A 291 24.73 11.80 7.02
CA SER A 291 25.52 10.91 6.15
C SER A 291 26.04 11.61 4.90
N TYR A 292 25.27 12.57 4.35
CA TYR A 292 25.57 13.22 3.06
C TYR A 292 25.44 14.74 3.14
N PRO A 293 26.26 15.41 3.96
CA PRO A 293 26.27 16.87 4.04
C PRO A 293 26.72 17.48 2.70
N VAL A 294 26.20 18.64 2.36
CA VAL A 294 26.58 19.37 1.15
C VAL A 294 26.39 20.87 1.37
N ASP A 295 27.24 21.68 0.73
CA ASP A 295 27.08 23.13 0.70
C ASP A 295 26.05 23.50 -0.37
N ALA A 296 24.86 23.93 0.06
CA ALA A 296 23.74 24.28 -0.80
C ALA A 296 22.92 25.43 -0.20
N ASP A 297 22.10 26.04 -1.02
CA ASP A 297 21.35 27.25 -0.66
C ASP A 297 19.91 26.91 -0.22
N LEU A 298 19.38 25.77 -0.68
CA LEU A 298 17.98 25.41 -0.44
C LEU A 298 17.76 23.90 -0.40
N VAL A 299 16.93 23.42 0.55
CA VAL A 299 16.41 22.04 0.58
C VAL A 299 14.98 22.04 0.05
N VAL A 300 14.68 21.13 -0.86
CA VAL A 300 13.35 20.96 -1.44
C VAL A 300 12.93 19.49 -1.41
N GLY A 301 11.64 19.22 -1.20
CA GLY A 301 11.09 17.87 -1.25
C GLY A 301 10.29 17.63 -2.52
N VAL A 302 10.41 16.43 -3.08
CA VAL A 302 9.53 16.00 -4.18
C VAL A 302 8.16 15.61 -3.60
N PRO A 303 7.06 16.24 -4.06
CA PRO A 303 5.71 15.94 -3.54
C PRO A 303 5.20 14.54 -3.96
N ASP A 304 4.55 13.78 -3.05
CA ASP A 304 4.19 14.13 -1.68
C ASP A 304 5.17 13.53 -0.66
N SER A 305 5.78 12.38 -0.98
CA SER A 305 6.58 11.55 -0.07
C SER A 305 7.88 12.20 0.41
N GLY A 306 8.57 12.93 -0.46
CA GLY A 306 9.83 13.60 -0.15
C GLY A 306 9.72 14.85 0.73
N LEU A 307 8.52 15.44 0.89
CA LEU A 307 8.36 16.72 1.59
C LEU A 307 8.78 16.66 3.06
N VAL A 308 8.38 15.60 3.78
CA VAL A 308 8.66 15.48 5.21
C VAL A 308 10.12 15.14 5.46
N ALA A 309 10.72 14.25 4.65
CA ALA A 309 12.14 13.94 4.74
C ALA A 309 13.01 15.18 4.41
N ALA A 310 12.61 15.99 3.41
CA ALA A 310 13.27 17.25 3.10
C ALA A 310 13.24 18.24 4.29
N LYS A 311 12.12 18.31 5.01
CA LYS A 311 12.03 19.10 6.23
C LYS A 311 13.03 18.61 7.29
N GLY A 312 13.11 17.27 7.51
CA GLY A 312 14.08 16.68 8.43
C GLY A 312 15.53 16.97 8.02
N TYR A 313 15.85 16.88 6.72
CA TYR A 313 17.17 17.25 6.19
C TYR A 313 17.50 18.72 6.45
N SER A 314 16.57 19.64 6.19
CA SER A 314 16.72 21.06 6.45
C SER A 314 16.97 21.36 7.95
N GLU A 315 16.21 20.73 8.83
CA GLU A 315 16.38 20.91 10.30
C GLU A 315 17.77 20.47 10.78
N GLN A 316 18.32 19.39 10.24
CA GLN A 316 19.61 18.86 10.65
C GLN A 316 20.79 19.61 10.01
N SER A 317 20.68 19.96 8.72
CA SER A 317 21.76 20.64 7.98
C SER A 317 21.82 22.15 8.24
N GLY A 318 20.72 22.76 8.71
CA GLY A 318 20.59 24.21 8.82
C GLY A 318 20.33 24.92 7.49
N ILE A 319 20.29 24.21 6.36
CA ILE A 319 19.98 24.78 5.04
C ILE A 319 18.47 25.07 4.99
N PRO A 320 18.04 26.27 4.54
CA PRO A 320 16.63 26.64 4.48
C PRO A 320 15.78 25.66 3.66
N TYR A 321 14.57 25.36 4.15
CA TYR A 321 13.57 24.60 3.41
C TYR A 321 12.77 25.52 2.48
N GLY A 322 12.52 25.09 1.22
CA GLY A 322 11.70 25.83 0.27
C GLY A 322 10.78 24.91 -0.55
N MET A 323 9.70 25.49 -1.06
CA MET A 323 8.76 24.82 -1.94
C MET A 323 9.13 25.06 -3.40
N ALA A 324 9.94 24.19 -3.97
CA ALA A 324 10.32 24.30 -5.40
C ALA A 324 9.28 23.73 -6.36
N PHE A 325 8.33 22.94 -5.86
CA PHE A 325 7.34 22.26 -6.69
C PHE A 325 5.92 22.60 -6.28
N HIS A 326 5.07 22.73 -7.30
CA HIS A 326 3.62 22.74 -7.13
C HIS A 326 3.02 21.50 -7.81
N LYS A 327 2.39 20.64 -7.01
CA LYS A 327 1.64 19.48 -7.50
C LYS A 327 0.19 19.87 -7.75
N ASN A 328 -0.29 19.66 -8.98
CA ASN A 328 -1.69 19.88 -9.30
C ASN A 328 -2.54 18.73 -8.75
N SER A 329 -3.25 18.99 -7.65
CA SER A 329 -4.11 18.00 -6.97
C SER A 329 -5.36 17.60 -7.78
N TYR A 330 -5.74 18.38 -8.80
CA TYR A 330 -6.89 18.10 -9.66
C TYR A 330 -6.57 17.16 -10.83
N VAL A 331 -5.27 16.89 -11.07
CA VAL A 331 -4.83 15.93 -12.08
C VAL A 331 -4.55 14.59 -11.40
N GLY A 332 -5.52 13.67 -11.50
CA GLY A 332 -5.36 12.30 -11.07
C GLY A 332 -4.21 11.59 -11.82
N ARG A 333 -3.84 10.37 -11.41
CA ARG A 333 -2.95 9.52 -12.21
C ARG A 333 -3.65 9.21 -13.52
N THR A 334 -3.14 9.76 -14.62
CA THR A 334 -3.59 9.44 -15.98
C THR A 334 -3.11 8.05 -16.34
N PHE A 335 -3.90 7.04 -15.99
CA PHE A 335 -3.75 5.70 -16.55
C PHE A 335 -4.19 5.76 -18.02
N ILE A 336 -3.37 5.19 -18.90
CA ILE A 336 -3.69 4.92 -20.31
C ILE A 336 -3.72 6.15 -21.22
N LYS A 337 -2.53 6.66 -21.56
CA LYS A 337 -2.36 7.37 -22.84
C LYS A 337 -1.35 6.60 -23.72
N PRO A 338 -1.75 6.17 -24.93
CA PRO A 338 -0.94 5.23 -25.72
C PRO A 338 0.34 5.80 -26.32
N LYS A 339 0.56 7.13 -26.32
CA LYS A 339 1.70 7.78 -26.97
C LYS A 339 2.67 8.41 -25.96
N GLN A 340 3.98 8.21 -26.19
CA GLN A 340 5.06 8.73 -25.34
C GLN A 340 5.03 10.26 -25.18
N SER A 341 4.74 11.00 -26.25
CA SER A 341 4.57 12.46 -26.23
C SER A 341 3.41 12.93 -25.31
N GLN A 342 2.37 12.13 -25.16
CA GLN A 342 1.24 12.44 -24.27
C GLN A 342 1.57 12.14 -22.80
N ARG A 343 2.53 11.22 -22.53
CA ARG A 343 3.03 10.92 -21.18
C ARG A 343 3.92 12.03 -20.65
N GLU A 344 4.82 12.56 -21.48
CA GLU A 344 5.67 13.72 -21.14
C GLU A 344 4.83 14.98 -20.85
N SER A 345 3.77 15.21 -21.62
CA SER A 345 2.81 16.29 -21.39
C SER A 345 2.04 16.09 -20.07
N SER A 346 1.73 14.85 -19.70
CA SER A 346 1.00 14.55 -18.45
C SER A 346 1.85 14.79 -17.20
N VAL A 347 3.15 14.52 -17.25
CA VAL A 347 4.08 14.84 -16.14
C VAL A 347 4.15 16.35 -15.94
N LYS A 348 4.24 17.13 -17.00
CA LYS A 348 4.28 18.61 -16.94
C LYS A 348 3.01 19.24 -16.38
N ILE A 349 1.84 18.62 -16.61
CA ILE A 349 0.57 19.12 -16.07
C ILE A 349 0.46 18.80 -14.56
N LYS A 350 1.11 17.73 -14.10
CA LYS A 350 0.99 17.24 -12.73
C LYS A 350 1.96 17.90 -11.75
N LEU A 351 3.17 18.18 -12.18
CA LEU A 351 4.23 18.77 -11.35
C LEU A 351 4.88 19.95 -12.06
N ASN A 352 4.83 21.13 -11.45
CA ASN A 352 5.43 22.36 -11.97
C ASN A 352 6.52 22.84 -11.01
N VAL A 353 7.61 23.37 -11.57
CA VAL A 353 8.69 24.00 -10.81
C VAL A 353 8.34 25.47 -10.59
N ILE A 354 8.55 25.97 -9.38
CA ILE A 354 8.43 27.39 -9.03
C ILE A 354 9.80 28.04 -9.35
N GLU A 355 9.93 28.64 -10.54
CA GLU A 355 11.19 29.14 -11.08
C GLU A 355 11.83 30.19 -10.16
N GLU A 356 11.06 31.07 -9.55
CA GLU A 356 11.54 32.12 -8.63
C GLU A 356 12.28 31.55 -7.42
N VAL A 357 11.85 30.37 -6.91
CA VAL A 357 12.46 29.67 -5.79
C VAL A 357 13.75 28.96 -6.19
N VAL A 358 13.80 28.46 -7.43
CA VAL A 358 14.87 27.57 -7.93
C VAL A 358 16.03 28.34 -8.53
N LYS A 359 15.73 29.44 -9.24
CA LYS A 359 16.68 30.17 -10.08
C LYS A 359 17.87 30.70 -9.28
N GLY A 360 19.08 30.30 -9.71
CA GLY A 360 20.33 30.76 -9.14
C GLY A 360 20.78 30.03 -7.86
N ASN A 361 19.97 29.09 -7.36
CA ASN A 361 20.27 28.33 -6.13
C ASN A 361 20.92 26.98 -6.41
N ARG A 362 21.77 26.52 -5.49
CA ARG A 362 22.23 25.14 -5.36
C ARG A 362 21.21 24.42 -4.48
N ILE A 363 20.64 23.33 -4.99
CA ILE A 363 19.46 22.69 -4.40
C ILE A 363 19.81 21.30 -3.86
N VAL A 364 19.40 21.01 -2.63
CA VAL A 364 19.26 19.65 -2.14
C VAL A 364 17.83 19.19 -2.42
N MET A 365 17.66 18.27 -3.36
CA MET A 365 16.39 17.64 -3.69
C MET A 365 16.25 16.33 -2.92
N VAL A 366 15.22 16.22 -2.08
CA VAL A 366 14.93 15.01 -1.30
C VAL A 366 13.73 14.29 -1.92
N ASP A 367 13.89 12.99 -2.19
CA ASP A 367 12.82 12.11 -2.68
C ASP A 367 12.82 10.80 -1.88
N ASP A 368 11.78 9.97 -2.04
CA ASP A 368 11.64 8.71 -1.31
C ASP A 368 12.52 7.59 -1.88
N SER A 369 12.59 7.46 -3.20
CA SER A 369 13.23 6.30 -3.85
C SER A 369 13.62 6.53 -5.30
N ILE A 370 14.59 5.76 -5.78
CA ILE A 370 14.93 5.61 -7.21
C ILE A 370 14.83 4.14 -7.58
N VAL A 371 13.90 3.81 -8.49
CA VAL A 371 13.73 2.44 -9.02
C VAL A 371 14.36 2.31 -10.39
N ARG A 372 13.86 3.08 -11.38
CA ARG A 372 14.36 3.08 -12.77
C ARG A 372 15.16 4.33 -13.13
N GLY A 373 15.16 5.35 -12.30
CA GLY A 373 15.86 6.63 -12.49
C GLY A 373 15.18 7.64 -13.42
N THR A 374 14.28 7.22 -14.29
CA THR A 374 13.65 8.10 -15.32
C THR A 374 12.87 9.26 -14.74
N THR A 375 12.09 9.03 -13.67
CA THR A 375 11.32 10.09 -12.99
C THR A 375 12.26 11.11 -12.36
N CYS A 376 13.25 10.66 -11.61
CA CYS A 376 14.26 11.50 -10.97
C CYS A 376 15.01 12.36 -11.99
N ALA A 377 15.49 11.76 -13.10
CA ALA A 377 16.15 12.47 -14.18
C ALA A 377 15.28 13.57 -14.79
N ASN A 378 13.98 13.32 -14.98
CA ASN A 378 13.04 14.32 -15.50
C ASN A 378 12.86 15.49 -14.52
N ILE A 379 12.75 15.22 -13.21
CA ILE A 379 12.63 16.25 -12.19
C ILE A 379 13.90 17.11 -12.13
N ILE A 380 15.09 16.50 -12.16
CA ILE A 380 16.37 17.22 -12.20
C ILE A 380 16.45 18.11 -13.44
N LYS A 381 16.06 17.58 -14.61
CA LYS A 381 16.03 18.37 -15.85
C LYS A 381 15.09 19.58 -15.75
N MET A 382 13.95 19.40 -15.07
CA MET A 382 13.02 20.53 -14.82
C MET A 382 13.64 21.59 -13.91
N LEU A 383 14.32 21.21 -12.82
CA LEU A 383 15.01 22.12 -11.92
C LEU A 383 16.16 22.86 -12.62
N LYS A 384 17.01 22.16 -13.38
CA LYS A 384 18.11 22.77 -14.16
C LYS A 384 17.58 23.72 -15.23
N LYS A 385 16.46 23.39 -15.89
CA LYS A 385 15.78 24.28 -16.84
C LYS A 385 15.22 25.53 -16.17
N ALA A 386 14.74 25.44 -14.94
CA ALA A 386 14.28 26.55 -14.13
C ALA A 386 15.44 27.40 -13.54
N GLY A 387 16.70 27.07 -13.84
CA GLY A 387 17.87 27.84 -13.49
C GLY A 387 18.55 27.45 -12.18
N ALA A 388 18.33 26.22 -11.68
CA ALA A 388 19.16 25.68 -10.59
C ALA A 388 20.64 25.62 -11.02
N LYS A 389 21.55 26.06 -10.16
CA LYS A 389 23.00 25.98 -10.39
C LYS A 389 23.50 24.54 -10.22
N GLU A 390 23.07 23.91 -9.14
CA GLU A 390 23.41 22.53 -8.79
C GLU A 390 22.16 21.82 -8.24
N VAL A 391 22.06 20.49 -8.42
CA VAL A 391 21.00 19.66 -7.87
C VAL A 391 21.63 18.44 -7.21
N HIS A 392 21.66 18.45 -5.87
CA HIS A 392 22.15 17.37 -5.03
C HIS A 392 20.98 16.51 -4.60
N VAL A 393 20.96 15.24 -5.00
CA VAL A 393 19.83 14.32 -4.73
C VAL A 393 20.08 13.55 -3.45
N ARG A 394 19.05 13.47 -2.60
CA ARG A 394 19.05 12.67 -1.36
C ARG A 394 17.79 11.81 -1.33
N ILE A 395 17.99 10.51 -1.19
CA ILE A 395 16.93 9.51 -1.27
C ILE A 395 16.72 8.88 0.11
N SER A 396 15.48 8.97 0.63
CA SER A 396 15.16 8.52 1.98
C SER A 396 14.95 7.01 2.12
N SER A 397 15.12 6.24 1.03
CA SER A 397 15.32 4.79 1.07
C SER A 397 16.76 4.40 0.74
N PRO A 398 17.22 3.21 1.14
CA PRO A 398 18.36 2.57 0.52
C PRO A 398 18.12 2.27 -0.97
N PRO A 399 19.16 1.95 -1.77
CA PRO A 399 18.98 1.54 -3.15
C PRO A 399 18.21 0.23 -3.25
N PHE A 400 17.25 0.14 -4.17
CA PHE A 400 16.53 -1.10 -4.47
C PHE A 400 17.43 -2.06 -5.25
N LEU A 401 17.79 -3.17 -4.60
CA LEU A 401 18.66 -4.20 -5.17
C LEU A 401 17.91 -5.49 -5.52
N HIS A 402 16.74 -5.73 -4.90
CA HIS A 402 15.98 -6.98 -5.00
C HIS A 402 14.49 -6.70 -5.20
N PRO A 403 13.75 -7.58 -5.91
CA PRO A 403 12.30 -7.46 -6.08
C PRO A 403 11.57 -7.69 -4.77
N CYS A 404 10.33 -7.20 -4.69
CA CYS A 404 9.42 -7.49 -3.58
C CYS A 404 8.46 -8.62 -3.96
N TYR A 405 8.28 -9.61 -3.05
CA TYR A 405 7.32 -10.70 -3.20
C TYR A 405 6.07 -10.54 -2.32
N PHE A 406 5.98 -9.44 -1.59
CA PHE A 406 4.97 -9.22 -0.54
C PHE A 406 3.93 -8.15 -0.88
N GLY A 407 3.81 -7.80 -2.17
CA GLY A 407 2.74 -6.94 -2.67
C GLY A 407 3.16 -5.50 -2.98
N THR A 408 4.46 -5.17 -2.92
CA THR A 408 4.97 -3.91 -3.46
C THR A 408 5.38 -4.14 -4.92
N ASP A 409 4.94 -3.28 -5.83
CA ASP A 409 5.32 -3.35 -7.25
C ASP A 409 6.77 -2.86 -7.45
N VAL A 410 7.71 -3.62 -6.88
CA VAL A 410 9.14 -3.49 -7.15
C VAL A 410 9.46 -4.51 -8.23
N PRO A 411 9.83 -4.05 -9.43
CA PRO A 411 9.99 -4.89 -10.61
C PRO A 411 11.12 -5.90 -10.46
N SER A 412 11.27 -6.77 -11.46
CA SER A 412 12.37 -7.74 -11.52
C SER A 412 13.74 -7.04 -11.45
N ASN A 413 14.78 -7.78 -11.07
CA ASN A 413 16.16 -7.28 -10.94
C ASN A 413 16.63 -6.46 -12.15
N GLU A 414 16.21 -6.83 -13.35
CA GLU A 414 16.62 -6.18 -14.62
C GLU A 414 16.10 -4.75 -14.76
N GLN A 415 15.02 -4.41 -14.03
CA GLN A 415 14.41 -3.08 -14.07
C GLN A 415 14.87 -2.18 -12.90
N LEU A 416 15.64 -2.73 -11.95
CA LEU A 416 16.20 -2.00 -10.82
C LEU A 416 17.53 -1.37 -11.22
N ILE A 417 17.59 -0.04 -11.34
CA ILE A 417 18.79 0.65 -11.77
C ILE A 417 19.98 0.37 -10.85
N ALA A 418 19.75 0.30 -9.54
CA ALA A 418 20.80 0.04 -8.55
C ALA A 418 21.26 -1.42 -8.51
N HIS A 419 20.54 -2.35 -9.15
CA HIS A 419 20.99 -3.74 -9.29
C HIS A 419 22.18 -3.87 -10.27
N SER A 420 22.28 -2.98 -11.24
CA SER A 420 23.27 -3.05 -12.33
C SER A 420 24.24 -1.86 -12.40
N HIS A 421 24.01 -0.80 -11.61
CA HIS A 421 24.82 0.42 -11.64
C HIS A 421 25.20 0.86 -10.23
N THR A 422 26.41 1.44 -10.10
CA THR A 422 26.86 2.05 -8.84
C THR A 422 26.13 3.38 -8.59
N THR A 423 26.21 3.89 -7.36
CA THR A 423 25.63 5.20 -6.99
C THR A 423 26.18 6.32 -7.87
N GLU A 424 27.48 6.30 -8.19
CA GLU A 424 28.15 7.28 -9.04
C GLU A 424 27.61 7.22 -10.48
N GLN A 425 27.46 6.01 -11.03
CA GLN A 425 26.89 5.82 -12.37
C GLN A 425 25.43 6.29 -12.41
N ILE A 426 24.63 5.97 -11.39
CA ILE A 426 23.25 6.44 -11.29
C ILE A 426 23.21 7.97 -11.21
N CYS A 427 24.08 8.60 -10.41
CA CYS A 427 24.20 10.04 -10.28
C CYS A 427 24.43 10.71 -11.66
N GLU A 428 25.35 10.17 -12.44
CA GLU A 428 25.62 10.64 -13.80
C GLU A 428 24.42 10.44 -14.74
N MET A 429 23.81 9.25 -14.70
CA MET A 429 22.66 8.92 -15.56
C MET A 429 21.44 9.80 -15.31
N ILE A 430 21.17 10.17 -14.05
CA ILE A 430 20.06 11.07 -13.72
C ILE A 430 20.41 12.54 -13.88
N GLY A 431 21.69 12.85 -14.10
CA GLY A 431 22.20 14.23 -14.30
C GLY A 431 22.24 15.06 -13.02
N ALA A 432 22.41 14.43 -11.85
CA ALA A 432 22.60 15.09 -10.57
C ALA A 432 24.06 15.51 -10.35
N ASP A 433 24.28 16.52 -9.51
CA ASP A 433 25.63 16.95 -9.13
C ASP A 433 26.17 16.12 -7.95
N SER A 434 25.30 15.52 -7.13
CA SER A 434 25.64 14.45 -6.18
C SER A 434 24.40 13.60 -5.85
N LEU A 435 24.62 12.35 -5.45
CA LEU A 435 23.57 11.42 -5.05
C LEU A 435 23.95 10.76 -3.71
N GLY A 436 23.02 10.72 -2.77
CA GLY A 436 23.15 9.98 -1.51
C GLY A 436 21.85 9.23 -1.18
N TYR A 437 21.99 7.97 -0.82
CA TYR A 437 20.89 7.10 -0.38
C TYR A 437 20.93 6.93 1.13
N MET A 438 19.75 6.69 1.75
CA MET A 438 19.67 6.24 3.13
C MET A 438 20.52 4.98 3.33
N GLU A 439 21.27 4.94 4.41
CA GLU A 439 22.01 3.73 4.82
C GLU A 439 21.05 2.73 5.47
N VAL A 440 21.22 1.43 5.17
CA VAL A 440 20.37 0.36 5.71
C VAL A 440 20.39 0.34 7.24
N GLU A 441 21.55 0.59 7.83
CA GLU A 441 21.77 0.61 9.28
C GLU A 441 20.99 1.72 9.99
N LYS A 442 20.66 2.81 9.29
CA LYS A 442 19.89 3.95 9.80
C LYS A 442 18.37 3.74 9.74
N LEU A 443 17.88 2.72 9.03
CA LEU A 443 16.45 2.44 8.94
C LEU A 443 15.80 2.18 10.30
N LYS A 444 16.52 1.55 11.22
CA LYS A 444 16.07 1.31 12.59
C LYS A 444 15.76 2.59 13.36
N ASP A 445 16.46 3.68 13.05
CA ASP A 445 16.24 4.96 13.74
C ASP A 445 14.86 5.55 13.42
N MET A 446 14.28 5.18 12.28
CA MET A 446 12.92 5.60 11.86
C MET A 446 11.81 4.90 12.66
N VAL A 447 12.02 3.67 13.08
CA VAL A 447 10.98 2.79 13.66
C VAL A 447 11.34 2.24 15.05
N GLY A 448 12.51 2.58 15.59
CA GLY A 448 12.97 2.15 16.90
C GLY A 448 13.19 0.64 16.98
N ASP A 449 12.64 0.02 18.02
CA ASP A 449 12.83 -1.42 18.27
C ASP A 449 11.92 -2.35 17.45
N LEU A 450 11.14 -1.80 16.51
CA LEU A 450 10.29 -2.64 15.66
C LEU A 450 11.15 -3.48 14.71
N ALA A 451 10.90 -4.77 14.68
CA ALA A 451 11.44 -5.64 13.64
C ALA A 451 10.75 -5.34 12.30
N PHE A 452 11.53 -5.14 11.24
CA PHE A 452 11.03 -4.74 9.92
C PHE A 452 11.63 -5.58 8.79
N CYS A 453 10.95 -5.59 7.64
CA CYS A 453 11.41 -6.16 6.38
C CYS A 453 12.08 -5.07 5.56
N ASP A 454 13.32 -5.30 5.17
CA ASP A 454 14.15 -4.48 4.28
C ASP A 454 14.64 -5.29 3.07
N ALA A 455 13.98 -6.40 2.77
CA ALA A 455 14.43 -7.38 1.78
C ALA A 455 14.62 -6.81 0.37
N CYS A 456 13.85 -5.78 -0.03
CA CYS A 456 14.04 -5.09 -1.29
C CYS A 456 15.40 -4.35 -1.39
N PHE A 457 16.05 -4.05 -0.26
CA PHE A 457 17.36 -3.42 -0.17
C PHE A 457 18.48 -4.45 0.07
N THR A 458 18.21 -5.48 0.89
CA THR A 458 19.25 -6.40 1.43
C THR A 458 19.19 -7.81 0.84
N GLY A 459 18.05 -8.23 0.27
CA GLY A 459 17.80 -9.63 -0.14
C GLY A 459 17.45 -10.57 1.03
N ASN A 460 17.35 -10.05 2.26
CA ASN A 460 17.03 -10.86 3.45
C ASN A 460 15.51 -10.98 3.64
N TYR A 461 14.89 -11.92 2.94
CA TYR A 461 13.45 -12.14 3.03
C TYR A 461 13.08 -12.85 4.36
N PRO A 462 11.99 -12.41 5.04
CA PRO A 462 11.57 -12.99 6.32
C PRO A 462 11.00 -14.41 6.20
N MET A 463 10.70 -14.85 4.98
CA MET A 463 10.21 -16.20 4.68
C MET A 463 10.72 -16.65 3.32
N GLU A 464 10.53 -17.93 3.02
CA GLU A 464 10.82 -18.50 1.71
C GLU A 464 10.01 -17.81 0.60
N VAL A 465 10.68 -17.40 -0.46
CA VAL A 465 10.08 -16.73 -1.62
C VAL A 465 10.19 -17.63 -2.85
N PRO A 466 9.27 -17.48 -3.84
CA PRO A 466 9.30 -18.27 -5.06
C PRO A 466 10.63 -18.12 -5.82
N GLY A 467 11.10 -19.20 -6.44
CA GLY A 467 12.20 -19.12 -7.42
C GLY A 467 11.81 -18.23 -8.61
N ARG A 468 12.80 -17.74 -9.36
CA ARG A 468 12.66 -16.74 -10.44
C ARG A 468 11.56 -17.04 -11.49
N ASP A 469 11.21 -18.32 -11.69
CA ASP A 469 10.31 -18.76 -12.78
C ASP A 469 8.81 -18.73 -12.41
N ILE A 470 8.46 -18.46 -11.15
CA ILE A 470 7.07 -18.58 -10.66
C ILE A 470 6.35 -17.22 -10.63
N SER A 471 7.07 -16.10 -10.56
CA SER A 471 6.46 -14.76 -10.51
C SER A 471 5.71 -14.37 -11.81
N LEU A 472 6.02 -15.00 -12.94
CA LEU A 472 5.42 -14.73 -14.26
C LEU A 472 4.14 -15.54 -14.56
N ALA A 473 3.76 -16.50 -13.71
CA ALA A 473 2.66 -17.42 -13.99
C ALA A 473 1.24 -16.85 -13.72
N PHE A 474 1.14 -15.61 -13.21
CA PHE A 474 -0.13 -14.88 -13.04
C PHE A 474 -0.31 -13.72 -14.04
N GLU A 475 0.55 -13.60 -15.06
CA GLU A 475 0.38 -12.62 -16.14
C GLU A 475 -0.58 -13.09 -17.24
#